data_10ea783a224d6df8e861e6473597894d
#
_entry.id   10ea783a224d6df8e861e6473597894d
#
_cell.length_a   1.000
_cell.length_b   1.000
_cell.length_c   1.000
_cell.angle_alpha   90.00
_cell.angle_beta   90.00
_cell.angle_gamma   90.00
#
_symmetry.space_group_name_H-M   'P 1'
#
loop_
_entity.id
_entity.type
_entity.pdbx_description
1 polymer ?
#
loop_
_entity_poly.entity_id
_entity_poly.type
_entity_poly.pdbx_seq_one_letter_code
_entity_poly.pdbx_strand_id
1 'polypeptide(L)'
;GFSYPGHVVFEHLNMDFKIGGKYALVGESGSGKTTLLRLLLGQLQANKGAVLFDQMDASIYDPKTFSDQMAYIEQNVFLFHTTVRENITLGGDFTEEQIEEALRNSALYEDLKLFENGLNTDAGENGRKLSGGQRQRIAVARALIHNRKILIMDEGTSALDKENAKIIEKSLLEEPDITLILVSHHLEKNEMKKYTKVYHLGEKVSA
;
A
#
# COMPACT_ATOMS: atom_id res chain seq x y z
N GLY A 1 21.23 7.87 -2.33
CA GLY A 1 21.88 6.56 -2.34
C GLY A 1 21.75 5.83 -1.01
N PHE A 2 21.73 4.51 -1.08
CA PHE A 2 21.63 3.63 0.10
C PHE A 2 22.47 2.36 -0.06
N SER A 3 23.17 1.96 1.01
CA SER A 3 23.89 0.69 1.09
C SER A 3 23.78 0.07 2.48
N TYR A 4 23.63 -1.25 2.49
CA TYR A 4 23.90 -2.05 3.71
C TYR A 4 25.42 -2.26 3.86
N PRO A 5 25.93 -2.68 5.05
CA PRO A 5 27.32 -3.04 5.17
C PRO A 5 27.77 -4.04 4.10
N GLY A 6 28.71 -3.62 3.25
CA GLY A 6 29.26 -4.46 2.17
C GLY A 6 28.38 -4.61 0.90
N HIS A 7 27.21 -3.98 0.84
CA HIS A 7 26.32 -4.10 -0.32
C HIS A 7 25.64 -2.77 -0.68
N VAL A 8 25.93 -2.25 -1.87
CA VAL A 8 25.27 -1.05 -2.41
C VAL A 8 23.96 -1.44 -3.05
N VAL A 9 22.87 -0.80 -2.62
CA VAL A 9 21.53 -1.01 -3.20
C VAL A 9 21.22 0.08 -4.23
N PHE A 10 21.45 1.35 -3.87
CA PHE A 10 21.23 2.50 -4.74
C PHE A 10 22.40 3.48 -4.66
N GLU A 11 22.92 3.95 -5.80
CA GLU A 11 23.95 4.98 -5.87
C GLU A 11 23.36 6.36 -6.18
N HIS A 12 22.52 6.47 -7.21
CA HIS A 12 21.98 7.72 -7.75
C HIS A 12 20.49 7.61 -8.07
N LEU A 13 19.68 7.11 -7.09
CA LEU A 13 18.25 6.99 -7.28
C LEU A 13 17.59 8.35 -7.08
N ASN A 14 16.86 8.83 -8.09
CA ASN A 14 16.04 10.03 -8.02
C ASN A 14 14.62 9.68 -8.46
N MET A 15 13.65 9.92 -7.59
CA MET A 15 12.23 9.70 -7.83
C MET A 15 11.43 10.87 -7.28
N ASP A 16 10.31 11.17 -7.93
CA ASP A 16 9.37 12.20 -7.53
C ASP A 16 7.96 11.64 -7.58
N PHE A 17 7.22 11.79 -6.47
CA PHE A 17 5.85 11.35 -6.29
C PHE A 17 4.99 12.56 -5.95
N LYS A 18 4.22 13.05 -6.92
CA LYS A 18 3.31 14.18 -6.72
C LYS A 18 2.04 13.71 -6.03
N ILE A 19 1.48 14.56 -5.17
CA ILE A 19 0.19 14.32 -4.50
C ILE A 19 -0.88 14.00 -5.54
N GLY A 20 -1.70 12.99 -5.24
CA GLY A 20 -2.75 12.48 -6.13
C GLY A 20 -2.23 11.64 -7.32
N GLY A 21 -0.92 11.58 -7.54
CA GLY A 21 -0.33 10.79 -8.62
C GLY A 21 -0.42 9.28 -8.37
N LYS A 22 -0.43 8.52 -9.46
CA LYS A 22 -0.49 7.05 -9.46
C LYS A 22 0.83 6.52 -10.00
N TYR A 23 1.56 5.77 -9.20
CA TYR A 23 2.92 5.32 -9.51
C TYR A 23 3.02 3.81 -9.43
N ALA A 24 3.81 3.23 -10.31
CA ALA A 24 4.20 1.83 -10.21
C ALA A 24 5.71 1.71 -10.06
N LEU A 25 6.14 0.87 -9.12
CA LEU A 25 7.54 0.47 -8.93
C LEU A 25 7.70 -0.96 -9.42
N VAL A 26 8.36 -1.16 -10.53
CA VAL A 26 8.54 -2.46 -11.17
C VAL A 26 9.99 -2.89 -11.08
N GLY A 27 10.22 -4.16 -10.78
CA GLY A 27 11.57 -4.71 -10.76
C GLY A 27 11.61 -6.16 -10.29
N GLU A 28 12.64 -6.86 -10.68
CA GLU A 28 12.86 -8.25 -10.31
C GLU A 28 13.11 -8.43 -8.80
N SER A 29 13.08 -9.66 -8.32
CA SER A 29 13.50 -9.97 -6.96
C SER A 29 14.95 -9.53 -6.74
N GLY A 30 15.23 -8.88 -5.61
CA GLY A 30 16.55 -8.34 -5.32
C GLY A 30 16.88 -6.97 -5.93
N SER A 31 15.98 -6.36 -6.71
CA SER A 31 16.20 -5.02 -7.31
C SER A 31 16.17 -3.85 -6.31
N GLY A 32 15.93 -4.13 -5.01
CA GLY A 32 15.90 -3.11 -3.97
C GLY A 32 14.50 -2.56 -3.63
N LYS A 33 13.40 -3.10 -4.18
CA LYS A 33 12.03 -2.63 -3.92
C LYS A 33 11.74 -2.49 -2.43
N THR A 34 11.96 -3.54 -1.66
CA THR A 34 11.73 -3.54 -0.20
C THR A 34 12.60 -2.50 0.52
N THR A 35 13.86 -2.32 0.09
CA THR A 35 14.73 -1.29 0.65
C THR A 35 14.20 0.10 0.34
N LEU A 36 13.74 0.34 -0.89
CA LEU A 36 13.13 1.62 -1.27
C LEU A 36 11.86 1.89 -0.45
N LEU A 37 10.99 0.88 -0.27
CA LEU A 37 9.80 1.03 0.57
C LEU A 37 10.16 1.40 2.01
N ARG A 38 11.15 0.76 2.60
CA ARG A 38 11.61 1.09 3.95
C ARG A 38 12.18 2.51 4.06
N LEU A 39 12.85 3.01 3.01
CA LEU A 39 13.29 4.40 2.94
C LEU A 39 12.08 5.35 2.85
N LEU A 40 11.09 5.07 1.99
CA LEU A 40 9.87 5.87 1.84
C LEU A 40 9.03 5.88 3.13
N LEU A 41 9.00 4.77 3.86
CA LEU A 41 8.30 4.64 5.15
C LEU A 41 9.08 5.23 6.34
N GLY A 42 10.28 5.80 6.11
CA GLY A 42 11.12 6.35 7.17
C GLY A 42 11.73 5.30 8.11
N GLN A 43 11.66 4.01 7.77
CA GLN A 43 12.25 2.91 8.53
C GLN A 43 13.77 2.80 8.33
N LEU A 44 14.28 3.37 7.24
CA LEU A 44 15.70 3.49 6.91
C LEU A 44 16.01 4.93 6.54
N GLN A 45 17.25 5.35 6.78
CA GLN A 45 17.74 6.66 6.35
C GLN A 45 18.70 6.51 5.17
N ALA A 46 18.62 7.40 4.19
CA ALA A 46 19.54 7.42 3.06
C ALA A 46 20.98 7.71 3.54
N ASN A 47 21.97 6.99 2.97
CA ASN A 47 23.39 7.27 3.29
C ASN A 47 23.88 8.51 2.53
N LYS A 48 23.30 8.81 1.36
CA LYS A 48 23.60 9.99 0.54
C LYS A 48 22.30 10.57 -0.01
N GLY A 49 22.16 11.90 0.02
CA GLY A 49 20.90 12.56 -0.33
C GLY A 49 19.89 12.41 0.79
N ALA A 50 18.60 12.56 0.46
CA ALA A 50 17.52 12.51 1.44
C ALA A 50 16.24 11.95 0.80
N VAL A 51 15.33 11.45 1.64
CA VAL A 51 13.92 11.25 1.29
C VAL A 51 13.18 12.49 1.74
N LEU A 52 12.54 13.19 0.80
CA LEU A 52 11.81 14.40 1.12
C LEU A 52 10.31 14.11 1.13
N PHE A 53 9.62 14.62 2.15
CA PHE A 53 8.18 14.67 2.24
C PHE A 53 7.79 16.15 2.33
N ASP A 54 6.99 16.61 1.37
CA ASP A 54 6.62 18.03 1.24
C ASP A 54 7.85 18.97 1.30
N GLN A 55 8.89 18.63 0.54
CA GLN A 55 10.17 19.33 0.41
C GLN A 55 11.05 19.37 1.70
N MET A 56 10.62 18.76 2.77
CA MET A 56 11.39 18.60 4.01
C MET A 56 11.91 17.18 4.16
N ASP A 57 13.09 17.03 4.77
CA ASP A 57 13.66 15.71 5.02
C ASP A 57 12.71 14.87 5.90
N ALA A 58 12.35 13.67 5.43
CA ALA A 58 11.45 12.78 6.13
C ALA A 58 11.94 12.42 7.55
N SER A 59 13.24 12.48 7.79
CA SER A 59 13.86 12.17 9.10
C SER A 59 13.54 13.19 10.20
N ILE A 60 13.08 14.40 9.84
CA ILE A 60 12.71 15.42 10.82
C ILE A 60 11.28 15.34 11.30
N TYR A 61 10.43 14.56 10.59
CA TYR A 61 9.04 14.39 10.99
C TYR A 61 8.94 13.49 12.22
N ASP A 62 7.99 13.84 13.09
CA ASP A 62 7.56 12.90 14.13
C ASP A 62 7.00 11.62 13.48
N PRO A 63 7.44 10.42 13.91
CA PRO A 63 7.00 9.15 13.32
C PRO A 63 5.47 8.98 13.27
N LYS A 64 4.75 9.51 14.25
CA LYS A 64 3.27 9.47 14.27
C LYS A 64 2.68 10.33 13.15
N THR A 65 3.11 11.58 13.03
CA THR A 65 2.65 12.49 11.98
C THR A 65 2.90 11.89 10.60
N PHE A 66 4.05 11.25 10.41
CA PHE A 66 4.40 10.59 9.16
C PHE A 66 3.51 9.37 8.89
N SER A 67 3.29 8.51 9.89
CA SER A 67 2.43 7.33 9.77
C SER A 67 0.96 7.69 9.58
N ASP A 68 0.52 8.85 10.07
CA ASP A 68 -0.86 9.33 9.88
C ASP A 68 -1.19 9.75 8.44
N GLN A 69 -0.18 10.01 7.62
CA GLN A 69 -0.35 10.36 6.21
C GLN A 69 -0.29 9.15 5.27
N MET A 70 0.28 8.03 5.73
CA MET A 70 0.57 6.88 4.89
C MET A 70 -0.15 5.63 5.35
N ALA A 71 -0.54 4.79 4.38
CA ALA A 71 -0.88 3.40 4.64
C ALA A 71 0.06 2.51 3.82
N TYR A 72 0.55 1.46 4.46
CA TYR A 72 1.34 0.43 3.82
C TYR A 72 0.61 -0.91 3.89
N ILE A 73 0.30 -1.45 2.75
CA ILE A 73 -0.34 -2.77 2.60
C ILE A 73 0.74 -3.75 2.16
N GLU A 74 1.15 -4.58 3.09
CA GLU A 74 2.13 -5.64 2.86
C GLU A 74 1.52 -6.81 2.10
N GLN A 75 2.36 -7.59 1.43
CA GLN A 75 1.95 -8.85 0.82
C GLN A 75 1.31 -9.81 1.85
N ASN A 76 1.87 -9.86 3.07
CA ASN A 76 1.34 -10.62 4.19
C ASN A 76 0.64 -9.68 5.18
N VAL A 77 -0.64 -9.41 4.94
CA VAL A 77 -1.43 -8.51 5.78
C VAL A 77 -1.56 -9.03 7.21
N PHE A 78 -1.19 -8.19 8.17
CA PHE A 78 -1.45 -8.41 9.59
C PHE A 78 -2.87 -7.94 9.98
N LEU A 79 -3.60 -8.81 10.69
CA LEU A 79 -4.87 -8.48 11.31
C LEU A 79 -4.83 -8.77 12.81
N PHE A 80 -5.48 -7.90 13.58
CA PHE A 80 -5.66 -8.10 15.01
C PHE A 80 -6.67 -9.22 15.27
N HIS A 81 -6.50 -9.92 16.40
CA HIS A 81 -7.44 -10.94 16.87
C HIS A 81 -8.71 -10.26 17.42
N THR A 82 -9.52 -9.79 16.54
CA THR A 82 -10.77 -9.09 16.82
C THR A 82 -11.71 -9.20 15.60
N THR A 83 -12.81 -8.46 15.60
CA THR A 83 -13.77 -8.47 14.50
C THR A 83 -13.24 -7.85 13.22
N VAL A 84 -13.89 -8.14 12.09
CA VAL A 84 -13.61 -7.48 10.80
C VAL A 84 -13.83 -5.97 10.93
N ARG A 85 -14.91 -5.53 11.61
CA ARG A 85 -15.19 -4.11 11.87
C ARG A 85 -14.03 -3.44 12.56
N GLU A 86 -13.59 -3.97 13.68
CA GLU A 86 -12.50 -3.39 14.49
C GLU A 86 -11.16 -3.41 13.73
N ASN A 87 -10.93 -4.41 12.89
CA ASN A 87 -9.76 -4.42 12.01
C ASN A 87 -9.80 -3.32 10.95
N ILE A 88 -10.96 -2.89 10.49
CA ILE A 88 -11.13 -1.78 9.54
C ILE A 88 -11.02 -0.45 10.28
N THR A 89 -11.78 -0.27 11.36
CA THR A 89 -11.93 1.02 12.06
C THR A 89 -10.78 1.34 13.01
N LEU A 90 -10.04 0.33 13.48
CA LEU A 90 -8.99 0.46 14.52
C LEU A 90 -9.46 1.24 15.75
N GLY A 91 -10.74 1.06 16.15
CA GLY A 91 -11.34 1.77 17.27
C GLY A 91 -11.72 3.23 16.97
N GLY A 92 -11.61 3.69 15.74
CA GLY A 92 -12.08 5.01 15.33
C GLY A 92 -13.61 5.07 15.18
N ASP A 93 -14.17 6.25 15.41
CA ASP A 93 -15.60 6.53 15.25
C ASP A 93 -15.89 6.86 13.77
N PHE A 94 -16.59 5.96 13.08
CA PHE A 94 -17.01 6.12 11.70
C PHE A 94 -18.50 5.83 11.56
N THR A 95 -19.17 6.55 10.66
CA THR A 95 -20.58 6.27 10.35
C THR A 95 -20.72 4.98 9.53
N GLU A 96 -21.92 4.39 9.54
CA GLU A 96 -22.18 3.17 8.74
C GLU A 96 -21.98 3.45 7.24
N GLU A 97 -22.28 4.67 6.77
CA GLU A 97 -22.08 5.08 5.37
C GLU A 97 -20.58 5.08 5.01
N GLN A 98 -19.71 5.60 5.88
CA GLN A 98 -18.26 5.59 5.66
C GLN A 98 -17.71 4.16 5.65
N ILE A 99 -18.22 3.31 6.54
CA ILE A 99 -17.83 1.90 6.56
C ILE A 99 -18.28 1.21 5.27
N GLU A 100 -19.53 1.41 4.84
CA GLU A 100 -20.06 0.81 3.63
C GLU A 100 -19.28 1.26 2.37
N GLU A 101 -18.95 2.54 2.27
CA GLU A 101 -18.13 3.09 1.19
C GLU A 101 -16.75 2.42 1.15
N ALA A 102 -16.07 2.31 2.28
CA ALA A 102 -14.78 1.63 2.37
C ALA A 102 -14.86 0.15 1.97
N LEU A 103 -15.95 -0.54 2.35
CA LEU A 103 -16.21 -1.93 1.98
C LEU A 103 -16.40 -2.09 0.47
N ARG A 104 -17.13 -1.19 -0.17
CA ARG A 104 -17.36 -1.21 -1.63
C ARG A 104 -16.06 -0.95 -2.38
N ASN A 105 -15.34 0.10 -1.99
CA ASN A 105 -14.10 0.52 -2.65
C ASN A 105 -12.93 -0.45 -2.44
N SER A 106 -13.00 -1.29 -1.42
CA SER A 106 -12.05 -2.39 -1.18
C SER A 106 -12.49 -3.75 -1.74
N ALA A 107 -13.61 -3.82 -2.44
CA ALA A 107 -14.23 -5.07 -2.91
C ALA A 107 -14.56 -6.08 -1.79
N LEU A 108 -14.70 -5.61 -0.53
CA LEU A 108 -15.01 -6.47 0.62
C LEU A 108 -16.52 -6.63 0.85
N TYR A 109 -17.34 -5.78 0.24
CA TYR A 109 -18.79 -5.74 0.48
C TYR A 109 -19.49 -7.08 0.21
N GLU A 110 -19.11 -7.75 -0.88
CA GLU A 110 -19.70 -9.05 -1.23
C GLU A 110 -19.25 -10.18 -0.29
N ASP A 111 -18.06 -10.09 0.30
CA ASP A 111 -17.59 -11.07 1.29
C ASP A 111 -18.45 -11.07 2.56
N LEU A 112 -19.07 -9.92 2.92
CA LEU A 112 -19.92 -9.85 4.11
C LEU A 112 -21.09 -10.82 4.06
N LYS A 113 -21.56 -11.16 2.86
CA LYS A 113 -22.64 -12.15 2.66
C LYS A 113 -22.17 -13.59 3.00
N LEU A 114 -20.85 -13.81 2.96
CA LEU A 114 -20.21 -15.10 3.24
C LEU A 114 -19.78 -15.22 4.70
N PHE A 115 -19.75 -14.10 5.43
CA PHE A 115 -19.33 -14.08 6.83
C PHE A 115 -20.52 -14.40 7.73
N GLU A 116 -20.36 -15.37 8.63
CA GLU A 116 -21.43 -15.82 9.54
C GLU A 116 -22.07 -14.69 10.34
N ASN A 117 -21.25 -13.70 10.78
CA ASN A 117 -21.69 -12.56 11.59
C ASN A 117 -21.41 -11.22 10.88
N GLY A 118 -21.33 -11.18 9.55
CA GLY A 118 -21.03 -9.98 8.79
C GLY A 118 -19.76 -9.28 9.31
N LEU A 119 -19.84 -7.97 9.55
CA LEU A 119 -18.72 -7.19 10.11
C LEU A 119 -18.28 -7.60 11.53
N ASN A 120 -19.15 -8.29 12.29
CA ASN A 120 -18.80 -8.78 13.62
C ASN A 120 -18.13 -10.16 13.59
N THR A 121 -17.82 -10.69 12.41
CA THR A 121 -17.06 -11.93 12.28
C THR A 121 -15.67 -11.77 12.87
N ASP A 122 -15.27 -12.70 13.72
CA ASP A 122 -13.94 -12.76 14.33
C ASP A 122 -12.91 -13.18 13.29
N ALA A 123 -11.91 -12.33 13.05
CA ALA A 123 -10.83 -12.60 12.11
C ALA A 123 -9.89 -13.73 12.58
N GLY A 124 -9.86 -14.02 13.87
CA GLY A 124 -8.91 -14.96 14.48
C GLY A 124 -7.52 -14.35 14.61
N GLU A 125 -6.62 -15.10 15.23
CA GLU A 125 -5.23 -14.70 15.40
C GLU A 125 -4.55 -14.49 14.04
N ASN A 126 -4.06 -13.27 13.81
CA ASN A 126 -3.46 -12.83 12.54
C ASN A 126 -4.37 -13.09 11.31
N GLY A 127 -5.69 -13.02 11.50
CA GLY A 127 -6.63 -13.20 10.40
C GLY A 127 -6.75 -14.64 9.86
N ARG A 128 -6.34 -15.65 10.62
CA ARG A 128 -6.29 -17.05 10.15
C ARG A 128 -7.63 -17.67 9.77
N LYS A 129 -8.74 -17.05 10.21
CA LYS A 129 -10.10 -17.47 9.83
C LYS A 129 -10.54 -16.93 8.46
N LEU A 130 -9.73 -16.08 7.85
CA LEU A 130 -10.01 -15.41 6.60
C LEU A 130 -9.07 -15.86 5.49
N SER A 131 -9.54 -15.83 4.25
CA SER A 131 -8.70 -16.07 3.08
C SER A 131 -7.64 -14.97 2.90
N GLY A 132 -6.57 -15.22 2.14
CA GLY A 132 -5.56 -14.22 1.81
C GLY A 132 -6.17 -12.97 1.16
N GLY A 133 -7.08 -13.18 0.22
CA GLY A 133 -7.80 -12.09 -0.45
C GLY A 133 -8.68 -11.26 0.50
N GLN A 134 -9.39 -11.92 1.42
CA GLN A 134 -10.19 -11.22 2.43
C GLN A 134 -9.32 -10.36 3.35
N ARG A 135 -8.17 -10.87 3.79
CA ARG A 135 -7.23 -10.07 4.59
C ARG A 135 -6.73 -8.85 3.84
N GLN A 136 -6.38 -8.99 2.56
CA GLN A 136 -5.96 -7.85 1.73
C GLN A 136 -7.07 -6.82 1.56
N ARG A 137 -8.29 -7.25 1.27
CA ARG A 137 -9.44 -6.33 1.16
C ARG A 137 -9.74 -5.59 2.46
N ILE A 138 -9.59 -6.24 3.60
CA ILE A 138 -9.69 -5.58 4.93
C ILE A 138 -8.60 -4.52 5.10
N ALA A 139 -7.36 -4.79 4.70
CA ALA A 139 -6.28 -3.81 4.77
C ALA A 139 -6.51 -2.60 3.85
N VAL A 140 -7.07 -2.83 2.66
CA VAL A 140 -7.49 -1.75 1.75
C VAL A 140 -8.62 -0.92 2.37
N ALA A 141 -9.68 -1.57 2.90
CA ALA A 141 -10.79 -0.89 3.57
C ALA A 141 -10.29 -0.04 4.74
N ARG A 142 -9.36 -0.58 5.55
CA ARG A 142 -8.68 0.15 6.63
C ARG A 142 -7.98 1.40 6.12
N ALA A 143 -7.21 1.30 5.06
CA ALA A 143 -6.50 2.44 4.49
C ALA A 143 -7.45 3.53 3.98
N LEU A 144 -8.52 3.14 3.31
CA LEU A 144 -9.52 4.04 2.73
C LEU A 144 -10.30 4.78 3.82
N ILE A 145 -10.84 4.06 4.82
CA ILE A 145 -11.67 4.68 5.86
C ILE A 145 -10.90 5.69 6.72
N HIS A 146 -9.60 5.43 6.94
CA HIS A 146 -8.72 6.35 7.66
C HIS A 146 -8.20 7.51 6.79
N ASN A 147 -8.67 7.63 5.54
CA ASN A 147 -8.37 8.74 4.63
C ASN A 147 -6.86 9.02 4.49
N ARG A 148 -6.06 7.95 4.38
CA ARG A 148 -4.61 8.07 4.19
C ARG A 148 -4.31 8.65 2.82
N LYS A 149 -3.47 9.69 2.77
CA LYS A 149 -3.17 10.42 1.53
C LYS A 149 -2.16 9.70 0.64
N ILE A 150 -1.32 8.86 1.21
CA ILE A 150 -0.33 8.06 0.50
C ILE A 150 -0.60 6.59 0.79
N LEU A 151 -0.87 5.82 -0.25
CA LEU A 151 -1.09 4.39 -0.15
C LEU A 151 0.03 3.66 -0.90
N ILE A 152 0.81 2.89 -0.16
CA ILE A 152 1.84 2.02 -0.69
C ILE A 152 1.32 0.58 -0.65
N MET A 153 1.32 -0.11 -1.78
CA MET A 153 0.88 -1.50 -1.88
C MET A 153 2.02 -2.36 -2.40
N ASP A 154 2.54 -3.25 -1.55
CA ASP A 154 3.59 -4.20 -1.92
C ASP A 154 2.95 -5.52 -2.37
N GLU A 155 2.87 -5.72 -3.68
CA GLU A 155 2.15 -6.86 -4.29
C GLU A 155 0.72 -7.02 -3.75
N GLY A 156 0.08 -5.90 -3.40
CA GLY A 156 -1.17 -5.85 -2.65
C GLY A 156 -2.40 -6.46 -3.34
N THR A 157 -2.25 -6.97 -4.56
CA THR A 157 -3.32 -7.70 -5.26
C THR A 157 -2.93 -9.15 -5.58
N SER A 158 -1.76 -9.60 -5.17
CA SER A 158 -1.20 -10.93 -5.54
C SER A 158 -2.01 -12.12 -4.98
N ALA A 159 -2.67 -11.94 -3.84
CA ALA A 159 -3.55 -12.95 -3.23
C ALA A 159 -5.02 -12.84 -3.67
N LEU A 160 -5.34 -11.88 -4.56
CA LEU A 160 -6.68 -11.66 -5.07
C LEU A 160 -6.90 -12.41 -6.39
N ASP A 161 -8.14 -12.83 -6.64
CA ASP A 161 -8.56 -13.19 -7.97
C ASP A 161 -8.59 -11.93 -8.88
N LYS A 162 -8.53 -12.16 -10.20
CA LYS A 162 -8.40 -11.08 -11.20
C LYS A 162 -9.55 -10.07 -11.16
N GLU A 163 -10.75 -10.47 -10.76
CA GLU A 163 -11.92 -9.60 -10.72
C GLU A 163 -11.84 -8.64 -9.54
N ASN A 164 -11.59 -9.15 -8.34
CA ASN A 164 -11.43 -8.34 -7.15
C ASN A 164 -10.19 -7.44 -7.22
N ALA A 165 -9.09 -7.92 -7.80
CA ALA A 165 -7.90 -7.10 -8.07
C ALA A 165 -8.23 -5.89 -8.94
N LYS A 166 -9.02 -6.07 -10.02
CA LYS A 166 -9.45 -4.97 -10.90
C LYS A 166 -10.36 -3.97 -10.22
N ILE A 167 -11.28 -4.42 -9.35
CA ILE A 167 -12.18 -3.51 -8.61
C ILE A 167 -11.35 -2.61 -7.71
N ILE A 168 -10.44 -3.17 -6.92
CA ILE A 168 -9.56 -2.41 -6.03
C ILE A 168 -8.66 -1.47 -6.82
N GLU A 169 -7.99 -1.98 -7.86
CA GLU A 169 -7.11 -1.17 -8.70
C GLU A 169 -7.87 0.02 -9.29
N LYS A 170 -9.05 -0.23 -9.86
CA LYS A 170 -9.90 0.82 -10.42
C LYS A 170 -10.26 1.86 -9.37
N SER A 171 -10.77 1.43 -8.21
CA SER A 171 -11.16 2.30 -7.11
C SER A 171 -9.98 3.20 -6.67
N LEU A 172 -8.79 2.63 -6.45
CA LEU A 172 -7.62 3.39 -6.03
C LEU A 172 -7.05 4.31 -7.11
N LEU A 173 -7.16 3.93 -8.39
CA LEU A 173 -6.71 4.77 -9.50
C LEU A 173 -7.64 5.97 -9.74
N GLU A 174 -8.95 5.80 -9.47
CA GLU A 174 -9.96 6.83 -9.66
C GLU A 174 -10.03 7.82 -8.48
N GLU A 175 -9.47 7.48 -7.30
CA GLU A 175 -9.44 8.39 -6.14
C GLU A 175 -8.44 9.55 -6.33
N PRO A 176 -8.88 10.79 -6.56
CA PRO A 176 -7.99 11.89 -6.92
C PRO A 176 -7.06 12.32 -5.80
N ASP A 177 -7.47 12.13 -4.55
CA ASP A 177 -6.74 12.59 -3.36
C ASP A 177 -5.71 11.58 -2.86
N ILE A 178 -5.70 10.36 -3.39
CA ILE A 178 -4.76 9.32 -2.99
C ILE A 178 -3.54 9.31 -3.91
N THR A 179 -2.36 9.46 -3.34
CA THR A 179 -1.10 9.15 -3.99
C THR A 179 -0.86 7.64 -3.87
N LEU A 180 -0.99 6.91 -4.99
CA LEU A 180 -0.79 5.45 -5.01
C LEU A 180 0.62 5.11 -5.46
N ILE A 181 1.30 4.25 -4.71
CA ILE A 181 2.58 3.63 -5.07
C ILE A 181 2.38 2.11 -5.05
N LEU A 182 2.16 1.54 -6.23
CA LEU A 182 2.02 0.09 -6.39
C LEU A 182 3.38 -0.54 -6.68
N VAL A 183 3.76 -1.56 -5.92
CA VAL A 183 4.98 -2.34 -6.15
C VAL A 183 4.60 -3.66 -6.81
N SER A 184 5.27 -3.99 -7.92
CA SER A 184 5.01 -5.21 -8.67
C SER A 184 6.30 -5.79 -9.24
N HIS A 185 6.32 -7.10 -9.45
CA HIS A 185 7.40 -7.75 -10.22
C HIS A 185 7.27 -7.51 -11.70
N HIS A 186 6.05 -7.41 -12.19
CA HIS A 186 5.76 -7.25 -13.62
C HIS A 186 4.50 -6.41 -13.80
N LEU A 187 4.49 -5.58 -14.83
CA LEU A 187 3.32 -4.81 -15.25
C LEU A 187 3.19 -4.92 -16.78
N GLU A 188 2.01 -5.23 -17.25
CA GLU A 188 1.77 -5.29 -18.69
C GLU A 188 1.77 -3.89 -19.33
N LYS A 189 2.20 -3.79 -20.60
CA LYS A 189 2.30 -2.49 -21.31
C LYS A 189 0.98 -1.71 -21.36
N ASN A 190 -0.15 -2.38 -21.44
CA ASN A 190 -1.48 -1.78 -21.42
C ASN A 190 -1.84 -1.23 -20.04
N GLU A 191 -1.36 -1.85 -18.97
CA GLU A 191 -1.59 -1.40 -17.59
C GLU A 191 -0.73 -0.19 -17.23
N MET A 192 0.50 -0.12 -17.76
CA MET A 192 1.40 1.02 -17.49
C MET A 192 0.77 2.38 -17.81
N LYS A 193 -0.15 2.43 -18.78
CA LYS A 193 -0.85 3.66 -19.19
C LYS A 193 -1.80 4.22 -18.14
N LYS A 194 -2.18 3.43 -17.14
CA LYS A 194 -3.05 3.85 -16.03
C LYS A 194 -2.30 4.66 -14.97
N TYR A 195 -0.97 4.60 -14.97
CA TYR A 195 -0.12 5.25 -13.99
C TYR A 195 0.43 6.57 -14.50
N THR A 196 0.56 7.53 -13.61
CA THR A 196 1.23 8.83 -13.88
C THR A 196 2.67 8.59 -14.30
N LYS A 197 3.35 7.62 -13.66
CA LYS A 197 4.70 7.22 -14.00
C LYS A 197 5.00 5.80 -13.51
N VAL A 198 5.77 5.06 -14.31
CA VAL A 198 6.30 3.75 -13.94
C VAL A 198 7.80 3.89 -13.74
N TYR A 199 8.29 3.45 -12.60
CA TYR A 199 9.71 3.40 -12.28
C TYR A 199 10.22 1.97 -12.34
N HIS A 200 11.29 1.74 -13.06
CA HIS A 200 11.96 0.44 -13.15
C HIS A 200 13.16 0.41 -12.22
N LEU A 201 13.20 -0.56 -11.30
CA LEU A 201 14.30 -0.78 -10.38
C LEU A 201 15.17 -1.93 -10.87
N GLY A 202 16.51 -1.76 -10.77
CA GLY A 202 17.47 -2.81 -11.16
C GLY A 202 17.84 -2.82 -12.64
N GLU A 203 17.16 -2.07 -13.50
CA GLU A 203 17.66 -1.83 -14.85
C GLU A 203 18.85 -0.87 -14.77
N LYS A 204 20.03 -1.33 -15.22
CA LYS A 204 21.13 -0.42 -15.49
C LYS A 204 20.65 0.51 -16.60
N VAL A 205 20.46 1.80 -16.27
CA VAL A 205 20.28 2.81 -17.30
C VAL A 205 21.50 2.71 -18.20
N SER A 206 21.34 2.11 -19.37
CA SER A 206 22.35 2.17 -20.43
C SER A 206 22.52 3.65 -20.77
N ALA A 207 23.73 4.15 -20.51
CA ALA A 207 24.15 5.50 -20.81
C ALA A 207 24.05 5.81 -22.31
#